data_806620241e0f2f3d76e6cf0875ae2ca8
#
_entry.id   806620241e0f2f3d76e6cf0875ae2ca8
#
_cell.length_a   1.000
_cell.length_b   1.000
_cell.length_c   1.000
_cell.angle_alpha   90.00
_cell.angle_beta   90.00
_cell.angle_gamma   90.00
#
_symmetry.space_group_name_H-M   'P 1'
#
loop_
_entity.id
_entity.type
_entity.pdbx_description
1 polymer ?
#
loop_
_entity_poly.entity_id
_entity_poly.type
_entity_poly.pdbx_seq_one_letter_code
_entity_poly.pdbx_strand_id
1 'polypeptide(L)'
;EEIVCCWPIQIIDKKMVIPNFFYYFGPFWSSIALEQPKHSWLSTSNNVYTKFIEFFIENFKEINFQLHYSLLDVRIFDWWNYGLSNKKRFEIKPRYSATINLKNKTVKKNIISDFRYVRRYEIKNFKKISDNLTPCDHNTDEMYNLYLQNNSEKFSIKLQKNLKENIHNIIDLVEKNFGKIKCFKDKKTNKLVYFNLVLFDKNSVHLVLNCSNKDWKKLGIMAWGINGLLNEYHGKFKTFDFNGANSPLRGDDKHSYGAEEKLYFQIKY
;
A
#
# COMPACT_ATOMS: atom_id res chain seq x y z
N GLU A 1 -20.72 -24.44 -10.66
CA GLU A 1 -19.94 -24.29 -9.41
C GLU A 1 -19.66 -22.80 -9.20
N GLU A 2 -19.83 -22.31 -7.99
CA GLU A 2 -19.66 -20.91 -7.65
C GLU A 2 -18.37 -20.73 -6.85
N ILE A 3 -17.55 -19.74 -7.24
CA ILE A 3 -16.31 -19.43 -6.52
C ILE A 3 -16.67 -18.64 -5.25
N VAL A 4 -16.47 -19.26 -4.10
CA VAL A 4 -16.74 -18.64 -2.79
C VAL A 4 -15.61 -17.73 -2.35
N CYS A 5 -14.36 -18.14 -2.61
CA CYS A 5 -13.16 -17.42 -2.21
C CYS A 5 -12.02 -17.66 -3.20
N CYS A 6 -11.22 -16.64 -3.45
CA CYS A 6 -10.00 -16.70 -4.24
C CYS A 6 -8.85 -16.08 -3.43
N TRP A 7 -7.71 -16.77 -3.36
CA TRP A 7 -6.52 -16.26 -2.68
C TRP A 7 -5.33 -16.22 -3.63
N PRO A 8 -5.03 -15.04 -4.22
CA PRO A 8 -3.84 -14.90 -5.05
C PRO A 8 -2.57 -15.00 -4.19
N ILE A 9 -1.57 -15.68 -4.69
CA ILE A 9 -0.28 -15.86 -4.01
C ILE A 9 0.87 -15.60 -4.97
N GLN A 10 1.98 -15.08 -4.45
CA GLN A 10 3.24 -15.02 -5.17
C GLN A 10 4.17 -16.10 -4.65
N ILE A 11 4.73 -16.88 -5.56
CA ILE A 11 5.62 -18.01 -5.25
C ILE A 11 7.00 -17.73 -5.84
N ILE A 12 8.04 -17.83 -4.99
CA ILE A 12 9.44 -17.77 -5.38
C ILE A 12 10.16 -18.94 -4.70
N ASP A 13 10.80 -19.83 -5.46
CA ASP A 13 11.57 -20.99 -4.93
C ASP A 13 10.78 -21.86 -3.94
N LYS A 14 9.52 -22.16 -4.24
CA LYS A 14 8.58 -22.89 -3.36
C LYS A 14 8.31 -22.17 -2.02
N LYS A 15 8.45 -20.86 -1.98
CA LYS A 15 8.09 -20.04 -0.85
C LYS A 15 6.96 -19.10 -1.23
N MET A 16 5.95 -19.00 -0.41
CA MET A 16 4.91 -17.99 -0.53
C MET A 16 5.46 -16.67 0.03
N VAL A 17 5.53 -15.65 -0.79
CA VAL A 17 6.16 -14.36 -0.44
C VAL A 17 5.18 -13.20 -0.62
N ILE A 18 5.42 -12.14 0.14
CA ILE A 18 4.68 -10.89 -0.04
C ILE A 18 5.29 -10.16 -1.23
N PRO A 19 4.49 -9.81 -2.26
CA PRO A 19 4.97 -9.03 -3.40
C PRO A 19 5.49 -7.66 -2.95
N ASN A 20 6.56 -7.19 -3.58
CA ASN A 20 7.08 -5.86 -3.31
C ASN A 20 6.03 -4.79 -3.64
N PHE A 21 5.95 -3.76 -2.80
CA PHE A 21 5.00 -2.64 -2.89
C PHE A 21 3.53 -2.99 -2.63
N PHE A 22 3.18 -4.26 -2.40
CA PHE A 22 1.86 -4.67 -1.98
C PHE A 22 1.86 -4.94 -0.48
N TYR A 23 0.87 -4.36 0.22
CA TYR A 23 0.75 -4.49 1.68
C TYR A 23 -0.32 -5.48 2.08
N TYR A 24 -1.26 -5.76 1.19
CA TYR A 24 -2.36 -6.69 1.43
C TYR A 24 -2.43 -7.68 0.27
N PHE A 25 -2.35 -8.94 0.59
CA PHE A 25 -2.38 -10.00 -0.41
C PHE A 25 -3.11 -11.21 0.16
N GLY A 26 -4.30 -10.95 0.68
CA GLY A 26 -5.15 -11.94 1.33
C GLY A 26 -6.30 -12.42 0.45
N PRO A 27 -7.18 -13.24 1.01
CA PRO A 27 -8.30 -13.80 0.27
C PRO A 27 -9.32 -12.74 -0.14
N PHE A 28 -9.87 -12.93 -1.32
CA PHE A 28 -11.02 -12.21 -1.83
C PHE A 28 -12.24 -13.13 -1.75
N TRP A 29 -13.28 -12.64 -1.11
CA TRP A 29 -14.52 -13.38 -0.90
C TRP A 29 -15.59 -12.91 -1.87
N SER A 30 -16.44 -13.84 -2.31
CA SER A 30 -17.62 -13.50 -3.11
C SER A 30 -18.60 -12.66 -2.29
N SER A 31 -19.44 -11.87 -2.96
CA SER A 31 -20.51 -11.12 -2.28
C SER A 31 -21.45 -12.03 -1.49
N ILE A 32 -21.81 -13.17 -2.07
CA ILE A 32 -22.69 -14.17 -1.42
C ILE A 32 -22.06 -14.68 -0.13
N ALA A 33 -20.76 -14.94 -0.10
CA ALA A 33 -20.09 -15.35 1.11
C ALA A 33 -20.11 -14.26 2.19
N LEU A 34 -19.91 -12.99 1.80
CA LEU A 34 -19.89 -11.86 2.73
C LEU A 34 -21.27 -11.45 3.25
N GLU A 35 -22.34 -11.77 2.54
CA GLU A 35 -23.73 -11.47 2.92
C GLU A 35 -24.34 -12.51 3.86
N GLN A 36 -23.62 -13.61 4.16
CA GLN A 36 -24.09 -14.64 5.08
C GLN A 36 -24.27 -14.08 6.51
N PRO A 37 -25.24 -14.64 7.28
CA PRO A 37 -25.32 -14.37 8.71
C PRO A 37 -24.00 -14.67 9.42
N LYS A 38 -23.67 -13.90 10.46
CA LYS A 38 -22.36 -13.96 11.14
C LYS A 38 -21.94 -15.37 11.57
N HIS A 39 -22.88 -16.18 12.07
CA HIS A 39 -22.59 -17.55 12.50
C HIS A 39 -22.25 -18.47 11.31
N SER A 40 -22.98 -18.34 10.20
CA SER A 40 -22.72 -19.10 8.97
C SER A 40 -21.41 -18.66 8.32
N TRP A 41 -21.16 -17.34 8.31
CA TRP A 41 -19.90 -16.77 7.84
C TRP A 41 -18.68 -17.34 8.59
N LEU A 42 -18.74 -17.42 9.93
CA LEU A 42 -17.65 -17.98 10.73
C LEU A 42 -17.36 -19.43 10.37
N SER A 43 -18.40 -20.25 10.20
CA SER A 43 -18.23 -21.64 9.78
C SER A 43 -17.65 -21.74 8.37
N THR A 44 -18.21 -21.00 7.41
CA THR A 44 -17.74 -20.99 6.02
C THR A 44 -16.29 -20.51 5.94
N SER A 45 -15.96 -19.40 6.57
CA SER A 45 -14.62 -18.84 6.54
C SER A 45 -13.58 -19.77 7.17
N ASN A 46 -13.89 -20.39 8.32
CA ASN A 46 -13.00 -21.35 8.97
C ASN A 46 -12.74 -22.57 8.08
N ASN A 47 -13.78 -23.13 7.46
CA ASN A 47 -13.62 -24.27 6.56
C ASN A 47 -12.75 -23.92 5.33
N VAL A 48 -12.97 -22.75 4.73
CA VAL A 48 -12.20 -22.30 3.58
C VAL A 48 -10.75 -22.03 3.97
N TYR A 49 -10.51 -21.34 5.08
CA TYR A 49 -9.16 -21.08 5.57
C TYR A 49 -8.42 -22.38 5.92
N THR A 50 -9.08 -23.35 6.54
CA THR A 50 -8.47 -24.66 6.83
C THR A 50 -7.96 -25.31 5.56
N LYS A 51 -8.77 -25.37 4.48
CA LYS A 51 -8.35 -25.93 3.20
C LYS A 51 -7.17 -25.17 2.58
N PHE A 52 -7.15 -23.83 2.64
CA PHE A 52 -6.01 -23.07 2.18
C PHE A 52 -4.75 -23.32 3.01
N ILE A 53 -4.87 -23.40 4.35
CA ILE A 53 -3.74 -23.68 5.24
C ILE A 53 -3.15 -25.06 4.93
N GLU A 54 -3.97 -26.08 4.82
CA GLU A 54 -3.54 -27.44 4.45
C GLU A 54 -2.79 -27.42 3.11
N PHE A 55 -3.39 -26.84 2.08
CA PHE A 55 -2.75 -26.68 0.78
C PHE A 55 -1.42 -25.92 0.85
N PHE A 56 -1.35 -24.84 1.61
CA PHE A 56 -0.12 -24.05 1.73
C PHE A 56 0.99 -24.83 2.43
N ILE A 57 0.66 -25.53 3.52
CA ILE A 57 1.65 -26.31 4.28
C ILE A 57 2.18 -27.49 3.47
N GLU A 58 1.34 -28.12 2.67
CA GLU A 58 1.73 -29.23 1.80
C GLU A 58 2.63 -28.80 0.64
N ASN A 59 2.39 -27.60 0.10
CA ASN A 59 3.01 -27.19 -1.16
C ASN A 59 4.16 -26.20 -1.02
N PHE A 60 4.26 -25.47 0.10
CA PHE A 60 5.26 -24.43 0.28
C PHE A 60 6.18 -24.69 1.47
N LYS A 61 7.48 -24.42 1.30
CA LYS A 61 8.50 -24.54 2.35
C LYS A 61 8.38 -23.44 3.41
N GLU A 62 7.96 -22.28 2.98
CA GLU A 62 7.74 -21.08 3.81
C GLU A 62 6.47 -20.39 3.36
N ILE A 63 5.67 -19.96 4.31
CA ILE A 63 4.43 -19.22 4.07
C ILE A 63 4.58 -17.85 4.70
N ASN A 64 4.38 -16.79 3.92
CA ASN A 64 4.43 -15.42 4.40
C ASN A 64 3.46 -14.57 3.59
N PHE A 65 2.40 -14.07 4.23
CA PHE A 65 1.39 -13.22 3.62
C PHE A 65 0.88 -12.16 4.59
N GLN A 66 0.13 -11.21 4.08
CA GLN A 66 -0.48 -10.15 4.87
C GLN A 66 -1.98 -10.07 4.54
N LEU A 67 -2.80 -10.04 5.58
CA LEU A 67 -4.25 -9.88 5.45
C LEU A 67 -4.60 -8.39 5.30
N HIS A 68 -5.66 -8.10 4.56
CA HIS A 68 -6.21 -6.74 4.52
C HIS A 68 -6.78 -6.35 5.89
N TYR A 69 -6.70 -5.09 6.27
CA TYR A 69 -7.18 -4.59 7.56
C TYR A 69 -8.70 -4.76 7.80
N SER A 70 -9.47 -5.15 6.80
CA SER A 70 -10.86 -5.58 6.99
C SER A 70 -11.00 -7.03 7.49
N LEU A 71 -9.91 -7.82 7.44
CA LEU A 71 -9.88 -9.23 7.82
C LEU A 71 -9.14 -9.37 9.16
N LEU A 72 -9.81 -8.99 10.24
CA LEU A 72 -9.22 -8.95 11.58
C LEU A 72 -9.31 -10.27 12.34
N ASP A 73 -10.15 -11.19 11.89
CA ASP A 73 -10.27 -12.50 12.55
C ASP A 73 -9.14 -13.44 12.08
N VAL A 74 -8.12 -13.55 12.91
CA VAL A 74 -6.94 -14.38 12.66
C VAL A 74 -6.93 -15.64 13.52
N ARG A 75 -8.02 -15.94 14.25
CA ARG A 75 -8.09 -17.06 15.19
C ARG A 75 -7.80 -18.40 14.54
N ILE A 76 -8.20 -18.61 13.29
CA ILE A 76 -7.94 -19.86 12.56
C ILE A 76 -6.43 -20.16 12.44
N PHE A 77 -5.61 -19.13 12.25
CA PHE A 77 -4.15 -19.25 12.22
C PHE A 77 -3.55 -19.44 13.62
N ASP A 78 -4.10 -18.75 14.62
CA ASP A 78 -3.68 -18.90 16.02
C ASP A 78 -4.05 -20.28 16.60
N TRP A 79 -5.19 -20.82 16.19
CA TRP A 79 -5.66 -22.15 16.61
C TRP A 79 -5.00 -23.30 15.87
N TRP A 80 -4.30 -23.04 14.77
CA TRP A 80 -3.60 -24.10 14.06
C TRP A 80 -2.58 -24.79 14.93
N ASN A 81 -2.73 -26.11 15.11
CA ASN A 81 -1.95 -26.93 16.03
C ASN A 81 -1.99 -26.46 17.50
N TYR A 82 -3.08 -25.79 17.92
CA TYR A 82 -3.26 -25.39 19.32
C TYR A 82 -3.20 -26.61 20.26
N GLY A 83 -2.42 -26.48 21.34
CA GLY A 83 -2.22 -27.59 22.32
C GLY A 83 -1.29 -28.70 21.87
N LEU A 84 -0.74 -28.66 20.64
CA LEU A 84 0.17 -29.67 20.12
C LEU A 84 1.62 -29.15 20.21
N SER A 85 2.30 -29.43 21.34
CA SER A 85 3.62 -28.87 21.67
C SER A 85 4.72 -29.17 20.64
N ASN A 86 4.61 -30.29 19.90
CA ASN A 86 5.61 -30.72 18.93
C ASN A 86 5.32 -30.29 17.48
N LYS A 87 4.24 -29.53 17.25
CA LYS A 87 3.86 -29.07 15.92
C LYS A 87 4.09 -27.59 15.76
N LYS A 88 4.56 -27.21 14.56
CA LYS A 88 4.76 -25.81 14.18
C LYS A 88 3.45 -25.04 14.19
N ARG A 89 3.49 -23.81 14.67
CA ARG A 89 2.36 -22.87 14.70
C ARG A 89 2.65 -21.68 13.79
N PHE A 90 1.61 -20.94 13.43
CA PHE A 90 1.79 -19.67 12.74
C PHE A 90 2.31 -18.60 13.69
N GLU A 91 3.25 -17.79 13.19
CA GLU A 91 3.61 -16.51 13.80
C GLU A 91 2.65 -15.43 13.27
N ILE A 92 1.96 -14.74 14.18
CA ILE A 92 1.02 -13.66 13.86
C ILE A 92 1.63 -12.36 14.34
N LYS A 93 1.94 -11.47 13.40
CA LYS A 93 2.56 -10.18 13.70
C LYS A 93 1.63 -9.03 13.37
N PRO A 94 1.28 -8.16 14.34
CA PRO A 94 0.52 -6.94 14.09
C PRO A 94 1.35 -5.98 13.22
N ARG A 95 0.66 -5.36 12.27
CA ARG A 95 1.20 -4.36 11.34
C ARG A 95 0.19 -3.24 11.21
N TYR A 96 0.65 -2.07 10.79
CA TYR A 96 -0.20 -0.91 10.66
C TYR A 96 -0.10 -0.29 9.27
N SER A 97 -1.23 0.12 8.73
CA SER A 97 -1.33 1.07 7.62
C SER A 97 -1.88 2.39 8.14
N ALA A 98 -1.89 3.40 7.29
CA ALA A 98 -2.45 4.70 7.61
C ALA A 98 -3.38 5.14 6.49
N THR A 99 -4.62 5.51 6.82
CA THR A 99 -5.66 5.80 5.83
C THR A 99 -6.35 7.14 6.10
N ILE A 100 -6.85 7.77 5.04
CA ILE A 100 -7.75 8.93 5.14
C ILE A 100 -9.08 8.54 4.52
N ASN A 101 -10.18 8.84 5.24
CA ASN A 101 -11.53 8.69 4.70
C ASN A 101 -11.83 9.86 3.75
N LEU A 102 -12.05 9.55 2.48
CA LEU A 102 -12.32 10.55 1.43
C LEU A 102 -13.79 10.90 1.28
N LYS A 103 -14.72 10.12 1.88
CA LYS A 103 -16.18 10.37 1.76
C LYS A 103 -16.73 11.34 2.80
N ASN A 104 -16.21 11.31 4.03
CA ASN A 104 -16.81 12.02 5.17
C ASN A 104 -16.49 13.51 5.24
N LYS A 105 -15.72 14.02 4.29
CA LYS A 105 -15.41 15.46 4.27
C LYS A 105 -16.41 16.14 3.36
N THR A 106 -17.37 16.85 3.93
CA THR A 106 -18.24 17.76 3.17
C THR A 106 -17.37 18.63 2.27
N VAL A 107 -17.81 18.87 1.05
CA VAL A 107 -17.13 19.67 0.01
C VAL A 107 -16.59 21.03 0.52
N LYS A 108 -17.11 21.53 1.65
CA LYS A 108 -16.69 22.78 2.29
C LYS A 108 -15.58 22.63 3.34
N LYS A 109 -15.29 21.43 3.85
CA LYS A 109 -14.15 21.21 4.77
C LYS A 109 -12.92 20.91 3.95
N ASN A 110 -12.02 21.86 3.94
CA ASN A 110 -10.72 21.71 3.30
C ASN A 110 -9.98 20.49 3.90
N ILE A 111 -9.64 19.50 3.08
CA ILE A 111 -8.89 18.30 3.49
C ILE A 111 -7.64 18.69 4.32
N ILE A 112 -7.03 19.81 3.98
CA ILE A 112 -5.86 20.38 4.65
C ILE A 112 -6.14 20.73 6.13
N SER A 113 -7.39 20.89 6.59
CA SER A 113 -7.68 21.27 7.97
C SER A 113 -7.13 20.27 8.99
N ASP A 114 -7.07 18.97 8.62
CA ASP A 114 -6.62 17.90 9.51
C ASP A 114 -5.11 17.68 9.45
N PHE A 115 -4.43 18.37 8.55
CA PHE A 115 -2.98 18.28 8.44
C PHE A 115 -2.31 19.03 9.60
N ARG A 116 -1.21 18.51 10.11
CA ARG A 116 -0.33 19.25 11.02
C ARG A 116 0.08 20.59 10.38
N TYR A 117 0.31 21.59 11.23
CA TYR A 117 0.71 22.94 10.79
C TYR A 117 1.88 22.92 9.81
N VAL A 118 2.91 22.09 10.05
CA VAL A 118 4.09 21.99 9.18
C VAL A 118 3.70 21.61 7.76
N ARG A 119 2.76 20.67 7.57
CA ARG A 119 2.32 20.23 6.24
C ARG A 119 1.54 21.32 5.51
N ARG A 120 0.69 22.03 6.25
CA ARG A 120 -0.05 23.21 5.72
C ARG A 120 0.91 24.29 5.26
N TYR A 121 1.95 24.55 6.06
CA TYR A 121 2.99 25.52 5.74
C TYR A 121 3.80 25.12 4.50
N GLU A 122 4.25 23.88 4.43
CA GLU A 122 4.94 23.31 3.26
C GLU A 122 4.11 23.47 1.98
N ILE A 123 2.84 23.09 2.00
CA ILE A 123 1.93 23.21 0.85
C ILE A 123 1.78 24.67 0.43
N LYS A 124 1.53 25.57 1.37
CA LYS A 124 1.36 27.02 1.10
C LYS A 124 2.60 27.64 0.47
N ASN A 125 3.79 27.28 0.97
CA ASN A 125 5.04 27.83 0.45
C ASN A 125 5.39 27.21 -0.91
N PHE A 126 5.21 25.90 -1.06
CA PHE A 126 5.50 25.22 -2.31
C PHE A 126 4.61 25.73 -3.46
N LYS A 127 3.36 26.05 -3.18
CA LYS A 127 2.45 26.63 -4.17
C LYS A 127 3.00 27.91 -4.83
N LYS A 128 3.83 28.69 -4.14
CA LYS A 128 4.43 29.92 -4.68
C LYS A 128 5.51 29.64 -5.73
N ILE A 129 6.09 28.46 -5.72
CA ILE A 129 7.19 28.05 -6.60
C ILE A 129 6.81 26.90 -7.53
N SER A 130 5.57 26.39 -7.43
CA SER A 130 5.07 25.27 -8.23
C SER A 130 5.14 25.52 -9.73
N ASP A 131 5.10 26.79 -10.16
CA ASP A 131 5.23 27.20 -11.56
C ASP A 131 6.62 26.90 -12.15
N ASN A 132 7.61 26.61 -11.32
CA ASN A 132 8.92 26.11 -11.77
C ASN A 132 8.90 24.63 -12.18
N LEU A 133 7.77 23.94 -12.01
CA LEU A 133 7.59 22.57 -12.43
C LEU A 133 6.82 22.48 -13.75
N THR A 134 7.16 21.48 -14.54
CA THR A 134 6.39 21.06 -15.71
C THR A 134 5.91 19.63 -15.53
N PRO A 135 4.60 19.34 -15.67
CA PRO A 135 4.13 17.97 -15.78
C PRO A 135 4.79 17.28 -16.98
N CYS A 136 5.08 16.00 -16.83
CA CYS A 136 5.67 15.21 -17.91
C CYS A 136 5.13 13.78 -17.88
N ASP A 137 5.27 13.09 -19.01
CA ASP A 137 5.02 11.65 -19.06
C ASP A 137 6.03 10.92 -18.19
N HIS A 138 5.63 9.75 -17.71
CA HIS A 138 6.51 8.92 -16.91
C HIS A 138 7.58 8.25 -17.78
N ASN A 139 8.77 8.12 -17.20
CA ASN A 139 9.86 7.32 -17.74
C ASN A 139 10.37 6.41 -16.62
N THR A 140 10.30 5.10 -16.85
CA THR A 140 10.64 4.09 -15.84
C THR A 140 12.07 4.23 -15.32
N ASP A 141 13.03 4.51 -16.20
CA ASP A 141 14.43 4.66 -15.80
C ASP A 141 14.67 5.93 -14.99
N GLU A 142 14.06 7.06 -15.36
CA GLU A 142 14.14 8.29 -14.57
C GLU A 142 13.50 8.09 -13.18
N MET A 143 12.34 7.43 -13.10
CA MET A 143 11.66 7.14 -11.85
C MET A 143 12.47 6.18 -10.97
N TYR A 144 13.02 5.10 -11.54
CA TYR A 144 13.88 4.17 -10.84
C TYR A 144 15.12 4.87 -10.27
N ASN A 145 15.81 5.67 -11.09
CA ASN A 145 17.01 6.38 -10.68
C ASN A 145 16.72 7.39 -9.55
N LEU A 146 15.61 8.14 -9.65
CA LEU A 146 15.21 9.07 -8.60
C LEU A 146 14.84 8.32 -7.30
N TYR A 147 14.16 7.18 -7.39
CA TYR A 147 13.83 6.36 -6.24
C TYR A 147 15.08 5.76 -5.57
N LEU A 148 16.03 5.27 -6.38
CA LEU A 148 17.29 4.69 -5.91
C LEU A 148 18.18 5.73 -5.20
N GLN A 149 18.31 6.94 -5.74
CA GLN A 149 19.06 8.04 -5.11
C GLN A 149 18.59 8.34 -3.67
N ASN A 150 17.31 8.16 -3.39
CA ASN A 150 16.75 8.39 -2.05
C ASN A 150 16.83 7.19 -1.11
N ASN A 151 17.11 6.01 -1.63
CA ASN A 151 17.02 4.76 -0.89
C ASN A 151 18.24 3.84 -1.08
N SER A 152 19.30 4.28 -1.75
CA SER A 152 20.49 3.45 -2.08
C SER A 152 21.10 2.75 -0.87
N GLU A 153 21.16 3.42 0.28
CA GLU A 153 21.69 2.86 1.53
C GLU A 153 20.89 1.70 2.09
N LYS A 154 19.64 1.52 1.62
CA LYS A 154 18.71 0.49 2.12
C LYS A 154 18.69 -0.79 1.29
N PHE A 155 19.32 -0.77 0.12
CA PHE A 155 19.21 -1.87 -0.83
C PHE A 155 20.57 -2.48 -1.18
N SER A 156 20.71 -3.79 -0.99
CA SER A 156 21.81 -4.56 -1.58
C SER A 156 21.68 -4.58 -3.11
N ILE A 157 22.77 -4.86 -3.82
CA ILE A 157 22.81 -4.93 -5.30
C ILE A 157 21.73 -5.88 -5.85
N LYS A 158 21.52 -7.03 -5.21
CA LYS A 158 20.48 -8.01 -5.59
C LYS A 158 19.08 -7.41 -5.46
N LEU A 159 18.81 -6.68 -4.38
CA LEU A 159 17.52 -6.00 -4.18
C LEU A 159 17.30 -4.87 -5.17
N GLN A 160 18.35 -4.18 -5.60
CA GLN A 160 18.26 -3.10 -6.59
C GLN A 160 17.82 -3.63 -7.97
N LYS A 161 18.35 -4.77 -8.40
CA LYS A 161 17.94 -5.40 -9.68
C LYS A 161 16.45 -5.77 -9.66
N ASN A 162 16.00 -6.43 -8.62
CA ASN A 162 14.60 -6.80 -8.47
C ASN A 162 13.69 -5.56 -8.31
N LEU A 163 14.23 -4.46 -7.76
CA LEU A 163 13.48 -3.21 -7.58
C LEU A 163 13.09 -2.58 -8.92
N LYS A 164 14.00 -2.56 -9.90
CA LYS A 164 13.70 -2.01 -11.23
C LYS A 164 12.58 -2.79 -11.91
N GLU A 165 12.66 -4.11 -11.88
CA GLU A 165 11.62 -5.00 -12.40
C GLU A 165 10.27 -4.79 -11.69
N ASN A 166 10.28 -4.69 -10.37
CA ASN A 166 9.05 -4.44 -9.61
C ASN A 166 8.41 -3.08 -9.94
N ILE A 167 9.22 -2.03 -10.14
CA ILE A 167 8.71 -0.71 -10.56
C ILE A 167 8.10 -0.84 -11.96
N HIS A 168 8.74 -1.54 -12.88
CA HIS A 168 8.22 -1.79 -14.22
C HIS A 168 6.87 -2.50 -14.17
N ASN A 169 6.78 -3.60 -13.43
CA ASN A 169 5.54 -4.37 -13.27
C ASN A 169 4.37 -3.53 -12.69
N ILE A 170 4.67 -2.56 -11.81
CA ILE A 170 3.65 -1.66 -11.28
C ILE A 170 3.22 -0.63 -12.33
N ILE A 171 4.15 -0.15 -13.14
CA ILE A 171 3.83 0.77 -14.24
C ILE A 171 2.92 0.08 -15.25
N ASP A 172 3.16 -1.20 -15.57
CA ASP A 172 2.28 -2.00 -16.44
C ASP A 172 0.83 -2.07 -15.91
N LEU A 173 0.65 -2.11 -14.59
CA LEU A 173 -0.69 -2.03 -13.99
C LEU A 173 -1.35 -0.66 -14.21
N VAL A 174 -0.55 0.41 -14.17
CA VAL A 174 -1.06 1.77 -14.45
C VAL A 174 -1.48 1.89 -15.92
N GLU A 175 -0.69 1.36 -16.84
CA GLU A 175 -1.01 1.33 -18.28
C GLU A 175 -2.29 0.54 -18.57
N LYS A 176 -2.60 -0.46 -17.75
CA LYS A 176 -3.87 -1.22 -17.77
C LYS A 176 -5.02 -0.53 -17.01
N ASN A 177 -4.89 0.75 -16.67
CA ASN A 177 -5.88 1.57 -15.95
C ASN A 177 -6.16 1.16 -14.49
N PHE A 178 -5.27 0.39 -13.85
CA PHE A 178 -5.37 0.07 -12.43
C PHE A 178 -4.69 1.10 -11.52
N GLY A 179 -4.29 2.25 -12.05
CA GLY A 179 -3.62 3.28 -11.29
C GLY A 179 -3.35 4.56 -12.07
N LYS A 180 -2.55 5.43 -11.48
CA LYS A 180 -2.09 6.67 -12.11
C LYS A 180 -0.70 7.03 -11.64
N ILE A 181 0.09 7.59 -12.56
CA ILE A 181 1.39 8.20 -12.28
C ILE A 181 1.29 9.69 -12.55
N LYS A 182 1.92 10.50 -11.70
CA LYS A 182 2.18 11.91 -11.96
C LYS A 182 3.66 12.16 -11.82
N CYS A 183 4.23 12.76 -12.84
CA CYS A 183 5.64 13.13 -12.91
C CYS A 183 5.78 14.63 -13.13
N PHE A 184 6.82 15.22 -12.53
CA PHE A 184 7.14 16.63 -12.68
C PHE A 184 8.64 16.81 -12.85
N LYS A 185 9.00 17.58 -13.88
CA LYS A 185 10.36 18.03 -14.15
C LYS A 185 10.56 19.48 -13.71
N ASP A 186 11.75 19.77 -13.25
CA ASP A 186 12.20 21.15 -13.05
C ASP A 186 12.38 21.85 -14.41
N LYS A 187 11.72 22.97 -14.61
CA LYS A 187 11.79 23.73 -15.87
C LYS A 187 13.18 24.17 -16.29
N LYS A 188 14.05 24.47 -15.31
CA LYS A 188 15.41 24.95 -15.57
C LYS A 188 16.35 23.83 -16.03
N THR A 189 16.26 22.67 -15.39
CA THR A 189 17.20 21.57 -15.61
C THR A 189 16.65 20.48 -16.50
N ASN A 190 15.34 20.48 -16.75
CA ASN A 190 14.58 19.43 -17.46
C ASN A 190 14.76 18.03 -16.83
N LYS A 191 15.14 17.95 -15.54
CA LYS A 191 15.31 16.69 -14.82
C LYS A 191 14.03 16.34 -14.03
N LEU A 192 13.70 15.05 -13.96
CA LEU A 192 12.64 14.54 -13.10
C LEU A 192 13.00 14.84 -11.63
N VAL A 193 12.13 15.56 -10.95
CA VAL A 193 12.33 15.97 -9.54
C VAL A 193 11.30 15.41 -8.59
N TYR A 194 10.16 14.98 -9.12
CA TYR A 194 9.09 14.41 -8.33
C TYR A 194 8.22 13.45 -9.14
N PHE A 195 7.82 12.36 -8.52
CA PHE A 195 6.72 11.53 -9.01
C PHE A 195 5.94 10.90 -7.86
N ASN A 196 4.69 10.60 -8.11
CA ASN A 196 3.88 9.70 -7.32
C ASN A 196 3.20 8.66 -8.22
N LEU A 197 2.98 7.48 -7.65
CA LEU A 197 2.27 6.38 -8.27
C LEU A 197 1.22 5.87 -7.28
N VAL A 198 -0.02 5.84 -7.74
CA VAL A 198 -1.15 5.27 -7.01
C VAL A 198 -1.75 4.11 -7.78
N LEU A 199 -2.22 3.11 -7.06
CA LEU A 199 -3.06 2.04 -7.60
C LEU A 199 -4.48 2.16 -7.06
N PHE A 200 -5.43 1.60 -7.78
CA PHE A 200 -6.85 1.66 -7.45
C PHE A 200 -7.43 0.29 -7.21
N ASP A 201 -8.27 0.18 -6.20
CA ASP A 201 -9.30 -0.84 -6.13
C ASP A 201 -10.69 -0.19 -6.23
N LYS A 202 -11.77 -0.98 -6.07
CA LYS A 202 -13.16 -0.48 -6.15
C LYS A 202 -13.46 0.67 -5.18
N ASN A 203 -12.76 0.75 -4.05
CA ASN A 203 -13.09 1.66 -2.96
C ASN A 203 -11.93 2.58 -2.57
N SER A 204 -10.70 2.21 -2.91
CA SER A 204 -9.51 2.82 -2.33
C SER A 204 -8.50 3.26 -3.39
N VAL A 205 -7.77 4.31 -3.04
CA VAL A 205 -6.55 4.73 -3.72
C VAL A 205 -5.37 4.38 -2.84
N HIS A 206 -4.45 3.59 -3.33
CA HIS A 206 -3.26 3.15 -2.63
C HIS A 206 -2.03 3.93 -3.11
N LEU A 207 -1.39 4.68 -2.23
CA LEU A 207 -0.14 5.38 -2.53
C LEU A 207 1.03 4.39 -2.49
N VAL A 208 1.45 3.91 -3.65
CA VAL A 208 2.49 2.89 -3.78
C VAL A 208 3.88 3.50 -3.74
N LEU A 209 4.10 4.54 -4.54
CA LEU A 209 5.37 5.27 -4.59
C LEU A 209 5.11 6.77 -4.48
N ASN A 210 5.96 7.46 -3.73
CA ASN A 210 5.98 8.91 -3.64
C ASN A 210 7.43 9.34 -3.41
N CYS A 211 8.04 9.98 -4.39
CA CYS A 211 9.47 10.24 -4.42
C CYS A 211 9.77 11.63 -4.97
N SER A 212 10.77 12.28 -4.39
CA SER A 212 11.33 13.52 -4.91
C SER A 212 12.83 13.57 -4.70
N ASN A 213 13.54 14.40 -5.45
CA ASN A 213 14.93 14.69 -5.14
C ASN A 213 15.05 15.45 -3.80
N LYS A 214 16.26 15.45 -3.22
CA LYS A 214 16.49 16.00 -1.87
C LYS A 214 16.20 17.50 -1.77
N ASP A 215 16.52 18.27 -2.81
CA ASP A 215 16.36 19.74 -2.77
C ASP A 215 14.90 20.15 -2.87
N TRP A 216 14.15 19.58 -3.79
CA TRP A 216 12.73 19.83 -3.91
C TRP A 216 11.93 19.27 -2.71
N LYS A 217 12.42 18.20 -2.08
CA LYS A 217 11.83 17.68 -0.83
C LYS A 217 11.88 18.71 0.29
N LYS A 218 13.01 19.41 0.46
CA LYS A 218 13.15 20.48 1.47
C LYS A 218 12.19 21.64 1.24
N LEU A 219 11.78 21.86 0.00
CA LEU A 219 10.83 22.91 -0.37
C LEU A 219 9.35 22.52 -0.15
N GLY A 220 9.06 21.26 0.20
CA GLY A 220 7.71 20.80 0.53
C GLY A 220 6.94 20.15 -0.63
N ILE A 221 7.62 19.75 -1.73
CA ILE A 221 6.97 19.11 -2.89
C ILE A 221 6.19 17.84 -2.53
N MET A 222 6.66 17.08 -1.52
CA MET A 222 6.00 15.85 -1.08
C MET A 222 4.61 16.16 -0.50
N ALA A 223 4.52 17.16 0.37
CA ALA A 223 3.25 17.57 0.97
C ALA A 223 2.29 18.16 -0.08
N TRP A 224 2.82 18.97 -1.00
CA TRP A 224 2.06 19.52 -2.12
C TRP A 224 1.49 18.42 -3.02
N GLY A 225 2.30 17.42 -3.37
CA GLY A 225 1.88 16.31 -4.21
C GLY A 225 0.83 15.42 -3.55
N ILE A 226 0.99 15.08 -2.25
CA ILE A 226 -0.02 14.34 -1.49
C ILE A 226 -1.33 15.12 -1.42
N ASN A 227 -1.27 16.41 -1.14
CA ASN A 227 -2.46 17.26 -1.15
C ASN A 227 -3.16 17.26 -2.52
N GLY A 228 -2.38 17.28 -3.60
CA GLY A 228 -2.89 17.18 -4.97
C GLY A 228 -3.64 15.87 -5.22
N LEU A 229 -3.10 14.73 -4.75
CA LEU A 229 -3.76 13.43 -4.85
C LEU A 229 -5.05 13.38 -4.04
N LEU A 230 -5.02 13.83 -2.79
CA LEU A 230 -6.20 13.81 -1.91
C LEU A 230 -7.34 14.66 -2.48
N ASN A 231 -7.04 15.83 -3.04
CA ASN A 231 -8.04 16.67 -3.70
C ASN A 231 -8.59 16.03 -4.98
N GLU A 232 -7.75 15.37 -5.78
CA GLU A 232 -8.16 14.72 -7.02
C GLU A 232 -9.11 13.55 -6.78
N TYR A 233 -8.86 12.77 -5.72
CA TYR A 233 -9.61 11.55 -5.43
C TYR A 233 -10.73 11.74 -4.40
N HIS A 234 -10.83 12.92 -3.78
CA HIS A 234 -11.91 13.26 -2.87
C HIS A 234 -13.28 13.11 -3.54
N GLY A 235 -14.19 12.40 -2.89
CA GLY A 235 -15.53 12.10 -3.41
C GLY A 235 -15.59 11.02 -4.50
N LYS A 236 -14.46 10.62 -5.08
CA LYS A 236 -14.40 9.55 -6.10
C LYS A 236 -14.18 8.18 -5.48
N PHE A 237 -13.39 8.11 -4.41
CA PHE A 237 -13.09 6.90 -3.66
C PHE A 237 -13.52 7.04 -2.19
N LYS A 238 -13.61 5.94 -1.48
CA LYS A 238 -13.92 5.93 -0.04
C LYS A 238 -12.68 6.22 0.81
N THR A 239 -11.53 5.66 0.40
CA THR A 239 -10.33 5.64 1.22
C THR A 239 -9.11 6.02 0.39
N PHE A 240 -8.22 6.82 0.99
CA PHE A 240 -6.84 6.98 0.54
C PHE A 240 -5.94 6.23 1.52
N ASP A 241 -5.23 5.22 1.04
CA ASP A 241 -4.33 4.39 1.84
C ASP A 241 -2.87 4.78 1.53
N PHE A 242 -2.16 5.24 2.55
CA PHE A 242 -0.73 5.55 2.44
C PHE A 242 0.16 4.31 2.39
N ASN A 243 -0.40 3.12 2.57
CA ASN A 243 0.32 1.86 2.70
C ASN A 243 1.40 1.86 3.80
N GLY A 244 1.39 0.88 4.66
CA GLY A 244 2.42 0.57 5.67
C GLY A 244 2.93 1.74 6.53
N ALA A 245 2.53 1.76 7.81
CA ALA A 245 2.98 2.73 8.82
C ALA A 245 3.85 2.07 9.90
N ASN A 246 4.68 1.10 9.51
CA ASN A 246 5.35 0.17 10.42
C ASN A 246 6.75 0.60 10.89
N SER A 247 7.12 1.86 10.71
CA SER A 247 8.33 2.41 11.30
C SER A 247 8.03 3.79 11.88
N PRO A 248 8.77 4.24 12.93
CA PRO A 248 8.49 5.52 13.59
C PRO A 248 8.40 6.69 12.62
N LEU A 249 9.39 6.83 11.74
CA LEU A 249 9.44 7.93 10.77
C LEU A 249 8.30 7.87 9.74
N ARG A 250 7.93 6.67 9.27
CA ARG A 250 6.83 6.52 8.30
C ARG A 250 5.46 6.72 8.93
N GLY A 251 5.29 6.25 10.18
CA GLY A 251 4.05 6.45 10.92
C GLY A 251 3.81 7.94 11.15
N ASP A 252 4.75 8.65 11.76
CA ASP A 252 4.63 10.07 12.05
C ASP A 252 4.38 10.94 10.79
N ASP A 253 5.10 10.64 9.69
CA ASP A 253 4.89 11.33 8.42
C ASP A 253 3.43 11.22 7.94
N LYS A 254 2.84 10.03 7.98
CA LYS A 254 1.46 9.78 7.53
C LYS A 254 0.42 10.41 8.44
N HIS A 255 0.62 10.32 9.76
CA HIS A 255 -0.23 11.02 10.73
C HIS A 255 -0.19 12.53 10.58
N SER A 256 0.91 13.08 10.08
CA SER A 256 1.00 14.52 9.80
C SER A 256 0.00 15.01 8.73
N TYR A 257 -0.58 14.09 7.95
CA TYR A 257 -1.66 14.35 6.99
C TYR A 257 -3.06 14.01 7.53
N GLY A 258 -3.19 13.79 8.85
CA GLY A 258 -4.47 13.41 9.46
C GLY A 258 -4.93 12.00 9.12
N ALA A 259 -3.99 11.12 8.79
CA ALA A 259 -4.30 9.71 8.55
C ALA A 259 -4.52 8.97 9.87
N GLU A 260 -5.44 8.00 9.84
CA GLU A 260 -5.76 7.09 10.94
C GLU A 260 -5.08 5.74 10.73
N GLU A 261 -4.64 5.10 11.82
CA GLU A 261 -4.07 3.76 11.78
C GLU A 261 -5.13 2.71 11.46
N LYS A 262 -4.73 1.75 10.65
CA LYS A 262 -5.51 0.51 10.40
C LYS A 262 -4.63 -0.68 10.71
N LEU A 263 -5.03 -1.43 11.73
CA LEU A 263 -4.38 -2.70 12.11
C LEU A 263 -4.60 -3.74 11.02
N TYR A 264 -3.54 -4.46 10.64
CA TYR A 264 -3.61 -5.67 9.82
C TYR A 264 -2.60 -6.69 10.34
N PHE A 265 -2.62 -7.90 9.82
CA PHE A 265 -1.75 -8.96 10.31
C PHE A 265 -0.87 -9.53 9.20
N GLN A 266 0.40 -9.71 9.54
CA GLN A 266 1.34 -10.53 8.80
C GLN A 266 1.35 -11.91 9.42
N ILE A 267 1.16 -12.94 8.61
CA ILE A 267 1.09 -14.34 9.00
C ILE A 267 2.27 -15.08 8.38
N LYS A 268 2.98 -15.86 9.19
CA LYS A 268 4.13 -16.66 8.75
C LYS A 268 4.03 -18.09 9.27
N TYR A 269 4.49 -19.03 8.44
CA TYR A 269 4.62 -20.44 8.83
C TYR A 269 5.86 -21.05 8.23
#